data_fbb98425636bbf76c7c27f042d4d29db
#
_entry.id   fbb98425636bbf76c7c27f042d4d29db
#
_cell.length_a   1.000
_cell.length_b   1.000
_cell.length_c   1.000
_cell.angle_alpha   90.00
_cell.angle_beta   90.00
_cell.angle_gamma   90.00
#
_symmetry.space_group_name_H-M   'P 1'
#
loop_
_entity.id
_entity.type
_entity.pdbx_description
1 polymer ?
#
loop_
_entity_poly.entity_id
_entity_poly.type
_entity_poly.pdbx_seq_one_letter_code
_entity_poly.pdbx_strand_id
1 'polypeptide(L)'
;MKLVGRNVVVYGAGASGISAYELLREKGARAIIYDDDPTRERATSSIGVFKDADLIVLSPGVNPDKDFLLDARLENKTVTSELNLASSVCVAEQIAITGTNGKTTTTLLIDHILKRAGIHSHAVGNIGVPFSSIADKLDATETAVIEASSYQLENSAGFSPDIAVLLNIKPDHLTRHATMKNYVNAKANVFRAQSESDYLVFNADDEEVANVVCEAVSQKIPFSTEHTEPSGAYVSSGFVCFRGNPVIPVEEIDFKGDELQNVLAAVAVCMIKGVSAFCTASELADFKRPHYRRQLIAIAEGVYVYNDSKSTNVSACLCACSSVGDCVLMLGGQKGGEDFVNLFSHLPSNVKAVTAQGENADVIYRAAKTCGFNDVRVCHSLESAISEAFETAKELKCESILFSPASKSFDLYENFEERAEKFDSQIANYLSKR
;
A
#
# COMPACT_ATOMS: atom_id res chain seq x y z
N MET A 1 13.85 18.30 15.49
CA MET A 1 15.28 18.22 15.05
C MET A 1 15.83 19.63 14.77
N LYS A 2 17.07 20.02 15.21
CA LYS A 2 17.69 21.30 14.82
C LYS A 2 18.32 21.12 13.44
N LEU A 3 17.87 21.88 12.45
CA LEU A 3 18.31 21.79 11.05
C LEU A 3 19.14 23.00 10.59
N VAL A 4 18.96 24.16 11.22
CA VAL A 4 19.64 25.42 10.85
C VAL A 4 21.16 25.24 10.85
N GLY A 5 21.77 25.54 9.70
CA GLY A 5 23.23 25.50 9.51
C GLY A 5 23.86 24.12 9.37
N ARG A 6 23.10 23.01 9.52
CA ARG A 6 23.59 21.64 9.31
C ARG A 6 23.90 21.36 7.86
N ASN A 7 24.95 20.60 7.62
CA ASN A 7 25.26 20.05 6.31
C ASN A 7 24.45 18.76 6.12
N VAL A 8 23.55 18.74 5.15
CA VAL A 8 22.65 17.61 4.92
C VAL A 8 22.80 17.10 3.50
N VAL A 9 22.97 15.79 3.36
CA VAL A 9 22.92 15.12 2.06
C VAL A 9 21.58 14.40 1.94
N VAL A 10 20.83 14.75 0.90
CA VAL A 10 19.63 14.00 0.50
C VAL A 10 20.04 13.02 -0.59
N TYR A 11 19.89 11.73 -0.35
CA TYR A 11 20.23 10.71 -1.31
C TYR A 11 18.99 10.24 -2.08
N GLY A 12 19.02 10.44 -3.38
CA GLY A 12 17.96 10.18 -4.35
C GLY A 12 17.26 11.46 -4.80
N ALA A 13 17.29 11.72 -6.11
CA ALA A 13 16.70 12.89 -6.77
C ALA A 13 15.28 12.65 -7.31
N GLY A 14 14.55 11.67 -6.77
CA GLY A 14 13.12 11.47 -7.04
C GLY A 14 12.23 12.46 -6.28
N ALA A 15 10.91 12.35 -6.43
CA ALA A 15 9.93 13.25 -5.82
C ALA A 15 10.12 13.42 -4.31
N SER A 16 10.32 12.32 -3.55
CA SER A 16 10.57 12.39 -2.10
C SER A 16 11.88 13.09 -1.75
N GLY A 17 12.95 12.86 -2.53
CA GLY A 17 14.24 13.50 -2.28
C GLY A 17 14.24 14.99 -2.59
N ILE A 18 13.60 15.40 -3.69
CA ILE A 18 13.46 16.82 -4.04
C ILE A 18 12.63 17.52 -2.96
N SER A 19 11.53 16.92 -2.52
CA SER A 19 10.68 17.48 -1.47
C SER A 19 11.43 17.61 -0.13
N ALA A 20 12.19 16.58 0.28
CA ALA A 20 13.03 16.65 1.48
C ALA A 20 14.10 17.73 1.38
N TYR A 21 14.73 17.89 0.22
CA TYR A 21 15.70 18.95 -0.02
C TYR A 21 15.08 20.35 0.13
N GLU A 22 13.91 20.58 -0.44
CA GLU A 22 13.20 21.86 -0.34
C GLU A 22 12.85 22.17 1.13
N LEU A 23 12.26 21.22 1.85
CA LEU A 23 11.99 21.32 3.27
C LEU A 23 13.24 21.68 4.09
N LEU A 24 14.35 21.00 3.85
CA LEU A 24 15.62 21.24 4.53
C LEU A 24 16.13 22.66 4.28
N ARG A 25 16.04 23.14 3.04
CA ARG A 25 16.43 24.50 2.66
C ARG A 25 15.56 25.55 3.34
N GLU A 26 14.25 25.35 3.38
CA GLU A 26 13.31 26.22 4.08
C GLU A 26 13.61 26.27 5.59
N LYS A 27 14.03 25.16 6.21
CA LYS A 27 14.44 25.08 7.61
C LYS A 27 15.88 25.57 7.87
N GLY A 28 16.55 26.14 6.86
CA GLY A 28 17.88 26.77 7.01
C GLY A 28 19.05 25.78 7.04
N ALA A 29 18.87 24.56 6.57
CA ALA A 29 19.97 23.61 6.39
C ALA A 29 20.79 23.92 5.12
N ARG A 30 22.05 23.50 5.09
CA ARG A 30 22.91 23.47 3.90
C ARG A 30 22.71 22.12 3.22
N ALA A 31 21.63 21.97 2.45
CA ALA A 31 21.27 20.71 1.82
C ALA A 31 21.88 20.59 0.43
N ILE A 32 22.29 19.36 0.07
CA ILE A 32 22.77 18.95 -1.25
C ILE A 32 22.03 17.66 -1.62
N ILE A 33 21.62 17.52 -2.89
CA ILE A 33 21.10 16.26 -3.40
C ILE A 33 22.25 15.46 -4.01
N TYR A 34 22.34 14.19 -3.64
CA TYR A 34 23.19 13.19 -4.27
C TYR A 34 22.31 12.14 -4.98
N ASP A 35 22.72 11.74 -6.19
CA ASP A 35 22.10 10.63 -6.90
C ASP A 35 23.19 9.82 -7.63
N ASP A 36 23.00 8.50 -7.73
CA ASP A 36 23.91 7.62 -8.47
C ASP A 36 23.86 7.90 -9.99
N ASP A 37 22.73 8.41 -10.48
CA ASP A 37 22.54 8.81 -11.86
C ASP A 37 23.04 10.25 -12.08
N PRO A 38 24.17 10.43 -12.79
CA PRO A 38 24.77 11.76 -13.00
C PRO A 38 23.93 12.66 -13.93
N THR A 39 22.88 12.13 -14.58
CA THR A 39 21.99 12.90 -15.45
C THR A 39 20.86 13.59 -14.69
N ARG A 40 20.71 13.29 -13.40
CA ARG A 40 19.67 13.89 -12.55
C ARG A 40 19.95 15.37 -12.32
N GLU A 41 19.01 16.20 -12.74
CA GLU A 41 19.06 17.63 -12.48
C GLU A 41 19.14 17.93 -10.97
N ARG A 42 19.89 18.97 -10.61
CA ARG A 42 20.10 19.44 -9.22
C ARG A 42 20.85 18.46 -8.30
N ALA A 43 21.27 17.30 -8.79
CA ALA A 43 22.02 16.33 -8.00
C ALA A 43 23.50 16.31 -8.35
N THR A 44 24.35 15.91 -7.40
CA THR A 44 25.75 15.55 -7.64
C THR A 44 25.93 14.05 -7.53
N SER A 45 26.81 13.47 -8.31
CA SER A 45 27.23 12.06 -8.19
C SER A 45 28.56 11.89 -7.46
N SER A 46 29.09 12.99 -6.86
CA SER A 46 30.34 12.94 -6.09
C SER A 46 30.12 12.42 -4.68
N ILE A 47 30.64 11.23 -4.36
CA ILE A 47 30.56 10.60 -3.02
C ILE A 47 31.23 11.48 -1.94
N GLY A 48 32.13 12.37 -2.30
CA GLY A 48 32.80 13.28 -1.36
C GLY A 48 31.83 14.12 -0.52
N VAL A 49 30.61 14.37 -0.97
CA VAL A 49 29.61 15.16 -0.22
C VAL A 49 29.20 14.51 1.11
N PHE A 50 29.34 13.19 1.24
CA PHE A 50 28.98 12.47 2.48
C PHE A 50 30.01 12.68 3.60
N LYS A 51 31.23 13.08 3.26
CA LYS A 51 32.30 13.27 4.25
C LYS A 51 31.97 14.35 5.29
N ASP A 52 31.39 15.46 4.83
CA ASP A 52 31.11 16.63 5.69
C ASP A 52 29.62 16.68 6.10
N ALA A 53 28.86 15.63 5.83
CA ALA A 53 27.43 15.55 6.18
C ALA A 53 27.25 15.31 7.70
N ASP A 54 26.42 16.14 8.33
CA ASP A 54 25.92 15.95 9.70
C ASP A 54 24.69 15.02 9.74
N LEU A 55 23.94 14.99 8.61
CA LEU A 55 22.69 14.25 8.45
C LEU A 55 22.60 13.75 7.01
N ILE A 56 22.17 12.50 6.84
CA ILE A 56 21.89 11.90 5.55
C ILE A 56 20.42 11.49 5.52
N VAL A 57 19.67 11.99 4.54
CA VAL A 57 18.26 11.69 4.34
C VAL A 57 18.11 10.79 3.11
N LEU A 58 17.55 9.61 3.30
CA LEU A 58 17.38 8.62 2.23
C LEU A 58 16.00 8.71 1.60
N SER A 59 15.95 8.74 0.28
CA SER A 59 14.73 8.50 -0.48
C SER A 59 14.38 7.00 -0.45
N PRO A 60 13.09 6.61 -0.54
CA PRO A 60 12.66 5.20 -0.39
C PRO A 60 13.32 4.22 -1.39
N GLY A 61 13.60 4.70 -2.62
CA GLY A 61 14.22 3.89 -3.68
C GLY A 61 15.70 3.57 -3.48
N VAL A 62 16.37 4.28 -2.58
CA VAL A 62 17.81 4.14 -2.35
C VAL A 62 18.14 2.85 -1.59
N ASN A 63 19.19 2.13 -2.00
CA ASN A 63 19.71 1.00 -1.24
C ASN A 63 20.47 1.49 0.01
N PRO A 64 20.01 1.16 1.24
CA PRO A 64 20.64 1.62 2.47
C PRO A 64 21.95 0.90 2.82
N ASP A 65 22.29 -0.18 2.13
CA ASP A 65 23.44 -1.05 2.39
C ASP A 65 24.65 -0.70 1.51
N LYS A 66 24.68 0.49 0.90
CA LYS A 66 25.85 1.00 0.19
C LYS A 66 27.01 1.20 1.18
N ASP A 67 28.22 0.81 0.81
CA ASP A 67 29.42 0.84 1.67
C ASP A 67 29.61 2.21 2.34
N PHE A 68 29.49 3.31 1.57
CA PHE A 68 29.65 4.66 2.12
C PHE A 68 28.55 5.09 3.11
N LEU A 69 27.37 4.46 3.07
CA LEU A 69 26.32 4.68 4.08
C LEU A 69 26.59 3.85 5.34
N LEU A 70 27.16 2.65 5.17
CA LEU A 70 27.64 1.86 6.30
C LEU A 70 28.79 2.57 7.02
N ASP A 71 29.75 3.10 6.27
CA ASP A 71 30.85 3.93 6.81
C ASP A 71 30.31 5.15 7.56
N ALA A 72 29.34 5.86 6.99
CA ALA A 72 28.71 7.02 7.65
C ALA A 72 28.07 6.64 8.99
N ARG A 73 27.41 5.47 9.07
CA ARG A 73 26.84 4.95 10.33
C ARG A 73 27.93 4.59 11.35
N LEU A 74 29.04 3.98 10.90
CA LEU A 74 30.20 3.68 11.75
C LEU A 74 30.85 4.96 12.30
N GLU A 75 30.81 6.06 11.54
CA GLU A 75 31.26 7.38 11.97
C GLU A 75 30.23 8.12 12.85
N ASN A 76 29.16 7.44 13.28
CA ASN A 76 28.04 8.00 14.06
C ASN A 76 27.29 9.16 13.38
N LYS A 77 27.30 9.25 12.05
CA LYS A 77 26.46 10.19 11.31
C LYS A 77 25.00 9.73 11.37
N THR A 78 24.11 10.69 11.49
CA THR A 78 22.66 10.36 11.47
C THR A 78 22.22 10.04 10.06
N VAL A 79 21.71 8.81 9.85
CA VAL A 79 21.07 8.39 8.61
C VAL A 79 19.58 8.17 8.89
N THR A 80 18.71 8.81 8.13
CA THR A 80 17.26 8.78 8.35
C THR A 80 16.51 8.75 7.02
N SER A 81 15.21 8.51 7.06
CA SER A 81 14.33 8.59 5.89
C SER A 81 13.73 9.99 5.71
N GLU A 82 13.20 10.26 4.51
CA GLU A 82 12.35 11.41 4.23
C GLU A 82 11.13 11.46 5.17
N LEU A 83 10.49 10.31 5.40
CA LEU A 83 9.33 10.17 6.27
C LEU A 83 9.63 10.62 7.71
N ASN A 84 10.73 10.15 8.29
CA ASN A 84 11.14 10.51 9.64
C ASN A 84 11.57 11.98 9.75
N LEU A 85 12.24 12.52 8.71
CA LEU A 85 12.54 13.95 8.63
C LEU A 85 11.26 14.79 8.66
N ALA A 86 10.29 14.48 7.80
CA ALA A 86 9.03 15.18 7.72
C ALA A 86 8.26 15.14 9.04
N SER A 87 8.14 13.96 9.65
CA SER A 87 7.53 13.77 10.97
C SER A 87 8.17 14.64 12.05
N SER A 88 9.50 14.78 12.04
CA SER A 88 10.23 15.55 13.06
C SER A 88 9.97 17.07 13.02
N VAL A 89 9.38 17.58 11.97
CA VAL A 89 9.06 19.02 11.80
C VAL A 89 7.55 19.28 11.74
N CYS A 90 6.73 18.25 11.59
CA CYS A 90 5.29 18.35 11.60
C CYS A 90 4.76 18.56 13.02
N VAL A 91 3.84 19.52 13.17
CA VAL A 91 3.14 19.79 14.44
C VAL A 91 1.70 19.28 14.44
N ALA A 92 1.20 18.88 13.29
CA ALA A 92 -0.10 18.25 13.13
C ALA A 92 -0.09 16.83 13.67
N GLU A 93 -1.26 16.34 14.07
CA GLU A 93 -1.42 14.95 14.47
C GLU A 93 -1.15 14.00 13.29
N GLN A 94 -0.46 12.90 13.55
CA GLN A 94 0.01 11.96 12.53
C GLN A 94 -0.66 10.60 12.69
N ILE A 95 -1.36 10.15 11.66
CA ILE A 95 -1.92 8.80 11.55
C ILE A 95 -1.12 8.08 10.46
N ALA A 96 -0.36 7.04 10.80
CA ALA A 96 0.48 6.34 9.85
C ALA A 96 -0.02 4.92 9.57
N ILE A 97 -0.24 4.60 8.30
CA ILE A 97 -0.80 3.33 7.86
C ILE A 97 0.25 2.54 7.09
N THR A 98 0.54 1.32 7.54
CA THR A 98 1.38 0.37 6.84
C THR A 98 0.76 -1.03 6.77
N GLY A 99 1.33 -1.86 5.95
CA GLY A 99 0.92 -3.25 5.70
C GLY A 99 1.48 -3.72 4.37
N THR A 100 1.35 -4.99 4.04
CA THR A 100 1.61 -5.47 2.68
C THR A 100 0.55 -4.96 1.74
N ASN A 101 -0.72 -5.18 2.06
CA ASN A 101 -1.89 -4.80 1.28
C ASN A 101 -2.82 -3.87 2.08
N GLY A 102 -3.74 -3.21 1.38
CA GLY A 102 -4.79 -2.39 2.01
C GLY A 102 -4.39 -0.94 2.33
N LYS A 103 -3.12 -0.60 2.39
CA LYS A 103 -2.61 0.73 2.78
C LYS A 103 -3.36 1.90 2.15
N THR A 104 -3.36 1.98 0.83
CA THR A 104 -3.98 3.09 0.07
C THR A 104 -5.47 3.21 0.37
N THR A 105 -6.19 2.08 0.37
CA THR A 105 -7.62 2.05 0.64
C THR A 105 -7.91 2.55 2.05
N THR A 106 -7.20 2.05 3.06
CA THR A 106 -7.36 2.45 4.46
C THR A 106 -7.01 3.92 4.67
N THR A 107 -5.89 4.40 4.08
CA THR A 107 -5.48 5.81 4.17
C THR A 107 -6.54 6.74 3.59
N LEU A 108 -7.04 6.44 2.39
CA LEU A 108 -8.06 7.27 1.74
C LEU A 108 -9.42 7.17 2.43
N LEU A 109 -9.75 6.01 2.99
CA LEU A 109 -10.99 5.83 3.74
C LEU A 109 -10.98 6.63 5.05
N ILE A 110 -9.89 6.60 5.79
CA ILE A 110 -9.69 7.42 7.00
C ILE A 110 -9.77 8.91 6.64
N ASP A 111 -9.01 9.36 5.65
CA ASP A 111 -8.98 10.75 5.21
C ASP A 111 -10.36 11.24 4.77
N HIS A 112 -11.11 10.41 4.03
CA HIS A 112 -12.48 10.70 3.62
C HIS A 112 -13.40 10.92 4.82
N ILE A 113 -13.44 9.96 5.77
CA ILE A 113 -14.31 10.04 6.94
C ILE A 113 -13.94 11.25 7.82
N LEU A 114 -12.64 11.50 8.05
CA LEU A 114 -12.18 12.65 8.85
C LEU A 114 -12.62 13.98 8.22
N LYS A 115 -12.41 14.17 6.92
CA LYS A 115 -12.84 15.38 6.20
C LYS A 115 -14.34 15.62 6.29
N ARG A 116 -15.13 14.57 6.15
CA ARG A 116 -16.60 14.66 6.22
C ARG A 116 -17.09 14.88 7.65
N ALA A 117 -16.31 14.46 8.64
CA ALA A 117 -16.54 14.77 10.05
C ALA A 117 -16.10 16.21 10.44
N GLY A 118 -15.60 17.00 9.49
CA GLY A 118 -15.13 18.36 9.75
C GLY A 118 -13.71 18.47 10.28
N ILE A 119 -12.92 17.37 10.25
CA ILE A 119 -11.51 17.36 10.63
C ILE A 119 -10.68 17.63 9.36
N HIS A 120 -9.83 18.64 9.40
CA HIS A 120 -8.95 18.97 8.29
C HIS A 120 -7.84 17.93 8.20
N SER A 121 -7.94 16.99 7.27
CA SER A 121 -6.97 15.90 7.10
C SER A 121 -6.35 15.92 5.70
N HIS A 122 -5.15 15.33 5.58
CA HIS A 122 -4.36 15.30 4.35
C HIS A 122 -3.77 13.90 4.14
N ALA A 123 -4.22 13.21 3.09
CA ALA A 123 -3.64 11.93 2.68
C ALA A 123 -2.32 12.16 1.94
N VAL A 124 -1.21 11.63 2.46
CA VAL A 124 0.16 11.88 1.97
C VAL A 124 1.06 10.65 2.10
N GLY A 125 2.29 10.76 1.67
CA GLY A 125 3.35 9.77 1.85
C GLY A 125 3.60 8.93 0.61
N ASN A 126 3.36 7.63 0.70
CA ASN A 126 3.49 6.72 -0.45
C ASN A 126 2.32 6.84 -1.46
N ILE A 127 1.41 7.77 -1.21
CA ILE A 127 0.32 8.18 -2.11
C ILE A 127 0.30 9.71 -2.22
N GLY A 128 -0.26 10.21 -3.31
CA GLY A 128 -0.40 11.65 -3.53
C GLY A 128 0.95 12.36 -3.59
N VAL A 129 1.23 13.19 -2.58
CA VAL A 129 2.47 13.95 -2.47
C VAL A 129 3.35 13.42 -1.32
N PRO A 130 4.70 13.55 -1.40
CA PRO A 130 5.59 13.20 -0.30
C PRO A 130 5.22 13.95 0.99
N PHE A 131 5.34 13.31 2.14
CA PHE A 131 4.98 13.94 3.41
C PHE A 131 5.81 15.20 3.69
N SER A 132 7.09 15.21 3.32
CA SER A 132 7.97 16.38 3.44
C SER A 132 7.52 17.62 2.66
N SER A 133 6.61 17.49 1.68
CA SER A 133 6.11 18.62 0.91
C SER A 133 5.12 19.50 1.66
N ILE A 134 4.48 18.95 2.70
CA ILE A 134 3.45 19.64 3.48
C ILE A 134 3.70 19.65 4.99
N ALA A 135 4.58 18.80 5.49
CA ALA A 135 4.74 18.52 6.93
C ALA A 135 4.93 19.78 7.80
N ASP A 136 5.63 20.76 7.31
CA ASP A 136 5.92 22.01 8.02
C ASP A 136 4.90 23.12 7.78
N LYS A 137 3.91 22.87 6.91
CA LYS A 137 2.81 23.79 6.55
C LYS A 137 1.53 23.47 7.29
N LEU A 138 1.41 22.25 7.81
CA LEU A 138 0.27 21.83 8.61
C LEU A 138 0.33 22.45 10.01
N ASP A 139 -0.83 22.89 10.50
CA ASP A 139 -0.95 23.37 11.88
C ASP A 139 -1.43 22.27 12.84
N ALA A 140 -1.41 22.56 14.14
CA ALA A 140 -1.75 21.60 15.18
C ALA A 140 -3.23 21.17 15.22
N THR A 141 -4.10 21.79 14.44
CA THR A 141 -5.52 21.44 14.32
C THR A 141 -5.80 20.50 13.14
N GLU A 142 -4.79 20.29 12.30
CA GLU A 142 -4.87 19.43 11.13
C GLU A 142 -4.37 18.00 11.44
N THR A 143 -4.63 17.09 10.55
CA THR A 143 -4.22 15.69 10.67
C THR A 143 -3.54 15.21 9.39
N ALA A 144 -2.32 14.71 9.49
CA ALA A 144 -1.63 14.02 8.41
C ALA A 144 -2.00 12.53 8.42
N VAL A 145 -2.63 12.03 7.37
CA VAL A 145 -2.97 10.61 7.18
C VAL A 145 -1.95 10.02 6.20
N ILE A 146 -0.97 9.30 6.74
CA ILE A 146 0.28 8.98 6.06
C ILE A 146 0.28 7.52 5.61
N GLU A 147 0.28 7.26 4.30
CA GLU A 147 0.61 5.94 3.78
C GLU A 147 2.12 5.72 3.89
N ALA A 148 2.55 4.69 4.62
CA ALA A 148 3.96 4.37 4.80
C ALA A 148 4.32 2.99 4.23
N SER A 149 5.23 2.96 3.23
CA SER A 149 5.80 1.72 2.69
C SER A 149 6.90 1.17 3.60
N SER A 150 7.24 -0.12 3.45
CA SER A 150 8.37 -0.72 4.18
C SER A 150 9.70 -0.04 3.85
N TYR A 151 9.87 0.45 2.62
CA TYR A 151 11.08 1.18 2.19
C TYR A 151 11.24 2.52 2.91
N GLN A 152 10.13 3.25 3.11
CA GLN A 152 10.13 4.49 3.89
C GLN A 152 10.40 4.23 5.37
N LEU A 153 9.84 3.15 5.92
CA LEU A 153 9.97 2.79 7.33
C LEU A 153 11.33 2.18 7.68
N GLU A 154 12.07 1.59 6.72
CA GLU A 154 13.34 0.90 6.93
C GLU A 154 14.38 1.76 7.68
N ASN A 155 14.43 3.06 7.39
CA ASN A 155 15.34 4.02 8.04
C ASN A 155 14.60 5.06 8.88
N SER A 156 13.49 4.68 9.49
CA SER A 156 12.59 5.57 10.25
C SER A 156 12.52 5.21 11.74
N ALA A 157 13.61 4.79 12.36
CA ALA A 157 13.63 4.34 13.75
C ALA A 157 13.12 5.38 14.79
N GLY A 158 13.12 6.66 14.43
CA GLY A 158 12.59 7.75 15.28
C GLY A 158 11.17 8.20 14.89
N PHE A 159 10.53 7.54 13.95
CA PHE A 159 9.18 7.88 13.51
C PHE A 159 8.14 7.46 14.55
N SER A 160 7.39 8.42 15.06
CA SER A 160 6.45 8.24 16.16
C SER A 160 5.12 8.93 15.83
N PRO A 161 4.25 8.32 15.03
CA PRO A 161 2.91 8.85 14.78
C PRO A 161 2.03 8.70 16.03
N ASP A 162 1.06 9.60 16.19
CA ASP A 162 0.07 9.54 17.31
C ASP A 162 -0.81 8.29 17.20
N ILE A 163 -1.14 7.87 15.97
CA ILE A 163 -1.86 6.63 15.69
C ILE A 163 -1.11 5.86 14.62
N ALA A 164 -0.62 4.67 14.94
CA ALA A 164 -0.06 3.72 13.98
C ALA A 164 -1.12 2.68 13.58
N VAL A 165 -1.13 2.28 12.30
CA VAL A 165 -1.99 1.22 11.78
C VAL A 165 -1.14 0.16 11.09
N LEU A 166 -1.23 -1.08 11.55
CA LEU A 166 -0.54 -2.23 10.95
C LEU A 166 -1.57 -3.24 10.44
N LEU A 167 -1.77 -3.26 9.10
CA LEU A 167 -2.87 -4.00 8.46
C LEU A 167 -2.59 -5.49 8.32
N ASN A 168 -1.43 -5.84 7.74
CA ASN A 168 -1.05 -7.22 7.48
C ASN A 168 0.43 -7.30 7.09
N ILE A 169 1.02 -8.49 7.25
CA ILE A 169 2.39 -8.78 6.82
C ILE A 169 2.41 -10.10 6.07
N LYS A 170 2.50 -10.04 4.74
CA LYS A 170 2.60 -11.19 3.85
C LYS A 170 3.91 -11.09 3.06
N PRO A 171 4.50 -12.19 2.56
CA PRO A 171 5.72 -12.15 1.76
C PRO A 171 5.62 -11.19 0.59
N ASP A 172 6.47 -10.15 0.58
CA ASP A 172 6.61 -9.18 -0.49
C ASP A 172 7.97 -8.46 -0.38
N HIS A 173 8.45 -7.90 -1.47
CA HIS A 173 9.68 -7.11 -1.50
C HIS A 173 10.93 -7.81 -0.93
N LEU A 174 11.00 -9.15 -0.95
CA LEU A 174 12.13 -9.91 -0.40
C LEU A 174 13.43 -9.72 -1.18
N THR A 175 13.38 -9.30 -2.43
CA THR A 175 14.57 -8.87 -3.20
C THR A 175 15.25 -7.65 -2.57
N ARG A 176 14.51 -6.82 -1.83
CA ARG A 176 15.01 -5.65 -1.10
C ARG A 176 15.40 -5.99 0.33
N HIS A 177 14.48 -6.58 1.07
CA HIS A 177 14.64 -6.84 2.51
C HIS A 177 15.44 -8.11 2.83
N ALA A 178 15.74 -8.93 1.82
CA ALA A 178 16.43 -10.21 1.89
C ALA A 178 15.71 -11.30 2.71
N THR A 179 15.07 -10.95 3.84
CA THR A 179 14.37 -11.89 4.71
C THR A 179 13.01 -11.34 5.18
N MET A 180 12.08 -12.25 5.53
CA MET A 180 10.81 -11.86 6.18
C MET A 180 11.07 -11.10 7.48
N LYS A 181 12.06 -11.52 8.27
CA LYS A 181 12.40 -10.83 9.52
C LYS A 181 12.76 -9.37 9.30
N ASN A 182 13.55 -9.05 8.27
CA ASN A 182 13.91 -7.67 7.95
C ASN A 182 12.68 -6.88 7.47
N TYR A 183 11.80 -7.52 6.69
CA TYR A 183 10.57 -6.90 6.22
C TYR A 183 9.60 -6.59 7.37
N VAL A 184 9.40 -7.53 8.31
CA VAL A 184 8.64 -7.31 9.56
C VAL A 184 9.25 -6.18 10.37
N ASN A 185 10.58 -6.21 10.57
CA ASN A 185 11.29 -5.16 11.32
C ASN A 185 11.14 -3.78 10.69
N ALA A 186 11.21 -3.68 9.36
CA ALA A 186 11.01 -2.41 8.67
C ALA A 186 9.59 -1.86 8.93
N LYS A 187 8.56 -2.69 8.82
CA LYS A 187 7.17 -2.26 9.09
C LYS A 187 6.92 -1.90 10.55
N ALA A 188 7.53 -2.63 11.47
CA ALA A 188 7.38 -2.39 12.92
C ALA A 188 7.90 -1.01 13.35
N ASN A 189 8.76 -0.36 12.55
CA ASN A 189 9.18 1.01 12.82
C ASN A 189 8.02 2.03 12.77
N VAL A 190 6.84 1.64 12.29
CA VAL A 190 5.64 2.49 12.36
C VAL A 190 5.18 2.77 13.79
N PHE A 191 5.47 1.86 14.74
CA PHE A 191 5.03 1.99 16.14
C PHE A 191 6.17 1.95 17.17
N ARG A 192 7.38 1.50 16.81
CA ARG A 192 8.46 1.26 17.78
C ARG A 192 8.91 2.49 18.57
N ALA A 193 8.75 3.68 18.02
CA ALA A 193 9.09 4.92 18.70
C ALA A 193 7.89 5.58 19.41
N GLN A 194 6.70 4.97 19.34
CA GLN A 194 5.51 5.45 20.04
C GLN A 194 5.67 5.39 21.57
N SER A 195 4.92 6.23 22.26
CA SER A 195 4.80 6.26 23.72
C SER A 195 3.52 5.57 24.20
N GLU A 196 3.34 5.46 25.52
CA GLU A 196 2.11 4.91 26.14
C GLU A 196 0.85 5.76 25.87
N SER A 197 1.00 7.02 25.48
CA SER A 197 -0.12 7.90 25.10
C SER A 197 -0.62 7.67 23.69
N ASP A 198 0.18 7.05 22.83
CA ASP A 198 -0.12 6.83 21.43
C ASP A 198 -0.95 5.56 21.22
N TYR A 199 -1.50 5.37 20.01
CA TYR A 199 -2.33 4.23 19.67
C TYR A 199 -1.71 3.36 18.58
N LEU A 200 -1.84 2.05 18.75
CA LEU A 200 -1.52 1.07 17.71
C LEU A 200 -2.77 0.28 17.34
N VAL A 201 -3.32 0.57 16.18
CA VAL A 201 -4.41 -0.20 15.55
C VAL A 201 -3.80 -1.34 14.75
N PHE A 202 -4.17 -2.59 15.01
CA PHE A 202 -3.51 -3.72 14.39
C PHE A 202 -4.46 -4.89 14.10
N ASN A 203 -4.13 -5.66 13.07
CA ASN A 203 -4.86 -6.85 12.68
C ASN A 203 -4.55 -8.03 13.60
N ALA A 204 -5.54 -8.47 14.37
CA ALA A 204 -5.40 -9.62 15.25
C ALA A 204 -5.48 -10.97 14.50
N ASP A 205 -6.03 -10.99 13.26
CA ASP A 205 -6.14 -12.19 12.44
C ASP A 205 -4.82 -12.52 11.68
N ASP A 206 -3.84 -11.61 11.65
CA ASP A 206 -2.55 -11.82 11.00
C ASP A 206 -1.49 -12.22 12.03
N GLU A 207 -0.99 -13.45 11.93
CA GLU A 207 -0.04 -14.03 12.88
C GLU A 207 1.26 -13.23 13.00
N GLU A 208 1.83 -12.77 11.88
CA GLU A 208 3.06 -11.95 11.89
C GLU A 208 2.84 -10.59 12.56
N VAL A 209 1.67 -9.99 12.34
CA VAL A 209 1.25 -8.76 13.02
C VAL A 209 1.07 -9.02 14.51
N ALA A 210 0.28 -10.04 14.90
CA ALA A 210 0.03 -10.38 16.29
C ALA A 210 1.33 -10.63 17.07
N ASN A 211 2.31 -11.29 16.44
CA ASN A 211 3.61 -11.55 17.04
C ASN A 211 4.42 -10.25 17.26
N VAL A 212 4.53 -9.39 16.25
CA VAL A 212 5.41 -8.21 16.34
C VAL A 212 4.84 -7.09 17.22
N VAL A 213 3.51 -6.96 17.33
CA VAL A 213 2.87 -5.92 18.16
C VAL A 213 3.04 -6.17 19.68
N CYS A 214 3.53 -7.35 20.09
CA CYS A 214 3.90 -7.60 21.48
C CYS A 214 4.99 -6.62 21.95
N GLU A 215 5.86 -6.12 21.06
CA GLU A 215 6.91 -5.14 21.34
C GLU A 215 6.37 -3.72 21.60
N ALA A 216 5.13 -3.41 21.21
CA ALA A 216 4.56 -2.06 21.33
C ALA A 216 4.23 -1.69 22.77
N VAL A 217 4.61 -0.47 23.15
CA VAL A 217 4.25 0.13 24.46
C VAL A 217 2.98 0.97 24.38
N SER A 218 2.57 1.37 23.17
CA SER A 218 1.37 2.16 22.90
C SER A 218 0.08 1.40 23.20
N GLN A 219 -1.03 2.12 23.28
CA GLN A 219 -2.36 1.57 23.52
C GLN A 219 -2.79 0.70 22.34
N LYS A 220 -2.93 -0.59 22.57
CA LYS A 220 -3.24 -1.59 21.55
C LYS A 220 -4.73 -1.66 21.26
N ILE A 221 -5.12 -1.44 20.02
CA ILE A 221 -6.51 -1.49 19.54
C ILE A 221 -6.58 -2.56 18.45
N PRO A 222 -6.96 -3.80 18.78
CA PRO A 222 -7.07 -4.87 17.80
C PRO A 222 -8.23 -4.65 16.83
N PHE A 223 -8.11 -5.19 15.63
CA PHE A 223 -9.27 -5.44 14.77
C PHE A 223 -9.25 -6.87 14.23
N SER A 224 -10.45 -7.45 14.04
CA SER A 224 -10.62 -8.83 13.58
C SER A 224 -11.90 -9.01 12.78
N THR A 225 -11.82 -9.78 11.70
CA THR A 225 -12.98 -10.31 10.98
C THR A 225 -13.41 -11.68 11.48
N GLU A 226 -12.56 -12.38 12.25
CA GLU A 226 -12.74 -13.76 12.68
C GLU A 226 -13.18 -13.85 14.16
N HIS A 227 -12.77 -12.90 14.98
CA HIS A 227 -12.98 -12.93 16.44
C HIS A 227 -13.61 -11.66 16.97
N THR A 228 -14.30 -11.76 18.12
CA THR A 228 -14.79 -10.59 18.85
C THR A 228 -13.64 -9.92 19.60
N GLU A 229 -13.44 -8.62 19.35
CA GLU A 229 -12.40 -7.80 19.97
C GLU A 229 -13.00 -6.69 20.84
N PRO A 230 -13.26 -6.95 22.13
CA PRO A 230 -14.00 -6.01 22.98
C PRO A 230 -13.35 -4.63 23.14
N SER A 231 -12.03 -4.54 22.95
CA SER A 231 -11.26 -3.28 23.01
C SER A 231 -11.08 -2.59 21.66
N GLY A 232 -11.52 -3.22 20.56
CA GLY A 232 -11.23 -2.78 19.21
C GLY A 232 -12.42 -2.86 18.25
N ALA A 233 -12.12 -3.09 16.97
CA ALA A 233 -13.10 -3.21 15.89
C ALA A 233 -13.24 -4.68 15.46
N TYR A 234 -14.47 -5.13 15.21
CA TYR A 234 -14.73 -6.52 14.80
C TYR A 234 -16.05 -6.66 14.06
N VAL A 235 -16.25 -7.82 13.45
CA VAL A 235 -17.54 -8.18 12.83
C VAL A 235 -18.33 -9.08 13.79
N SER A 236 -19.58 -8.72 14.05
CA SER A 236 -20.49 -9.56 14.85
C SER A 236 -21.93 -9.40 14.36
N SER A 237 -22.63 -10.52 14.22
CA SER A 237 -24.06 -10.57 13.82
C SER A 237 -24.38 -9.75 12.57
N GLY A 238 -23.46 -9.72 11.58
CA GLY A 238 -23.64 -8.98 10.35
C GLY A 238 -23.35 -7.47 10.45
N PHE A 239 -22.80 -7.01 11.57
CA PHE A 239 -22.41 -5.61 11.79
C PHE A 239 -20.89 -5.46 11.96
N VAL A 240 -20.35 -4.37 11.46
CA VAL A 240 -19.08 -3.80 11.92
C VAL A 240 -19.35 -3.18 13.28
N CYS A 241 -18.60 -3.59 14.29
CA CYS A 241 -18.71 -3.13 15.68
C CYS A 241 -17.41 -2.48 16.16
N PHE A 242 -17.51 -1.52 17.07
CA PHE A 242 -16.37 -0.96 17.79
C PHE A 242 -16.66 -0.91 19.28
N ARG A 243 -15.80 -1.55 20.11
CA ARG A 243 -15.93 -1.61 21.57
C ARG A 243 -17.33 -2.00 22.04
N GLY A 244 -17.90 -3.05 21.42
CA GLY A 244 -19.22 -3.58 21.77
C GLY A 244 -20.41 -2.88 21.12
N ASN A 245 -20.21 -1.76 20.45
CA ASN A 245 -21.29 -0.99 19.82
C ASN A 245 -21.32 -1.23 18.31
N PRO A 246 -22.49 -1.50 17.71
CA PRO A 246 -22.63 -1.61 16.26
C PRO A 246 -22.42 -0.23 15.61
N VAL A 247 -21.73 -0.22 14.47
CA VAL A 247 -21.43 0.97 13.67
C VAL A 247 -22.23 0.95 12.38
N ILE A 248 -22.11 -0.12 11.56
CA ILE A 248 -22.79 -0.24 10.26
C ILE A 248 -23.03 -1.70 9.92
N PRO A 249 -24.17 -2.07 9.27
CA PRO A 249 -24.37 -3.39 8.68
C PRO A 249 -23.33 -3.66 7.59
N VAL A 250 -22.75 -4.86 7.56
CA VAL A 250 -21.77 -5.26 6.54
C VAL A 250 -22.37 -5.23 5.12
N GLU A 251 -23.66 -5.45 4.99
CA GLU A 251 -24.38 -5.42 3.70
C GLU A 251 -24.51 -4.03 3.08
N GLU A 252 -24.36 -2.96 3.89
CA GLU A 252 -24.44 -1.57 3.44
C GLU A 252 -23.10 -1.04 2.92
N ILE A 253 -22.02 -1.82 3.00
CA ILE A 253 -20.69 -1.42 2.53
C ILE A 253 -20.21 -2.28 1.37
N ASP A 254 -19.53 -1.64 0.39
CA ASP A 254 -18.95 -2.35 -0.75
C ASP A 254 -17.53 -2.89 -0.44
N PHE A 255 -17.38 -3.59 0.71
CA PHE A 255 -16.15 -4.27 1.11
C PHE A 255 -16.48 -5.67 1.58
N LYS A 256 -15.78 -6.69 1.03
CA LYS A 256 -16.05 -8.10 1.29
C LYS A 256 -14.76 -8.88 1.52
N GLY A 257 -14.87 -10.01 2.22
CA GLY A 257 -13.71 -10.85 2.52
C GLY A 257 -12.61 -10.05 3.23
N ASP A 258 -11.37 -10.27 2.84
CA ASP A 258 -10.19 -9.63 3.47
C ASP A 258 -10.18 -8.10 3.36
N GLU A 259 -10.92 -7.51 2.42
CA GLU A 259 -11.02 -6.06 2.31
C GLU A 259 -11.77 -5.43 3.49
N LEU A 260 -12.61 -6.20 4.18
CA LEU A 260 -13.34 -5.74 5.37
C LEU A 260 -12.37 -5.35 6.51
N GLN A 261 -11.18 -5.95 6.55
CA GLN A 261 -10.11 -5.59 7.48
C GLN A 261 -9.69 -4.11 7.33
N ASN A 262 -9.71 -3.56 6.10
CA ASN A 262 -9.42 -2.15 5.86
C ASN A 262 -10.50 -1.24 6.48
N VAL A 263 -11.76 -1.67 6.43
CA VAL A 263 -12.89 -0.96 7.05
C VAL A 263 -12.76 -0.99 8.57
N LEU A 264 -12.48 -2.15 9.16
CA LEU A 264 -12.30 -2.28 10.60
C LEU A 264 -11.18 -1.40 11.13
N ALA A 265 -10.04 -1.35 10.42
CA ALA A 265 -8.93 -0.46 10.76
C ALA A 265 -9.35 1.02 10.68
N ALA A 266 -10.06 1.42 9.63
CA ALA A 266 -10.54 2.80 9.47
C ALA A 266 -11.57 3.17 10.55
N VAL A 267 -12.52 2.28 10.86
CA VAL A 267 -13.48 2.48 11.95
C VAL A 267 -12.74 2.68 13.26
N ALA A 268 -11.78 1.81 13.59
CA ALA A 268 -11.01 1.93 14.84
C ALA A 268 -10.33 3.29 14.95
N VAL A 269 -9.64 3.75 13.88
CA VAL A 269 -8.96 5.05 13.84
C VAL A 269 -9.97 6.20 14.01
N CYS A 270 -11.05 6.23 13.22
CA CYS A 270 -12.04 7.31 13.25
C CYS A 270 -12.75 7.40 14.61
N MET A 271 -13.07 6.26 15.22
CA MET A 271 -13.69 6.21 16.54
C MET A 271 -12.73 6.65 17.65
N ILE A 272 -11.42 6.33 17.56
CA ILE A 272 -10.38 6.85 18.46
C ILE A 272 -10.28 8.37 18.36
N LYS A 273 -10.40 8.90 17.12
CA LYS A 273 -10.43 10.35 16.83
C LYS A 273 -11.70 11.05 17.30
N GLY A 274 -12.66 10.33 17.89
CA GLY A 274 -13.92 10.89 18.38
C GLY A 274 -14.96 11.17 17.28
N VAL A 275 -14.79 10.66 16.06
CA VAL A 275 -15.82 10.72 15.04
C VAL A 275 -17.00 9.85 15.49
N SER A 276 -18.23 10.37 15.35
CA SER A 276 -19.42 9.63 15.77
C SER A 276 -19.64 8.37 14.93
N ALA A 277 -20.23 7.33 15.51
CA ALA A 277 -20.58 6.10 14.78
C ALA A 277 -21.52 6.40 13.60
N PHE A 278 -22.45 7.34 13.76
CA PHE A 278 -23.35 7.74 12.69
C PHE A 278 -22.61 8.36 11.49
N CYS A 279 -21.68 9.29 11.72
CA CYS A 279 -20.87 9.89 10.65
C CYS A 279 -19.98 8.83 10.02
N THR A 280 -19.31 7.99 10.81
CA THR A 280 -18.46 6.90 10.30
C THR A 280 -19.26 5.95 9.41
N ALA A 281 -20.47 5.55 9.82
CA ALA A 281 -21.34 4.67 9.05
C ALA A 281 -21.76 5.31 7.71
N SER A 282 -22.26 6.55 7.76
CA SER A 282 -22.69 7.29 6.55
C SER A 282 -21.58 7.39 5.51
N GLU A 283 -20.37 7.75 5.94
CA GLU A 283 -19.24 7.96 5.04
C GLU A 283 -18.61 6.65 4.55
N LEU A 284 -18.73 5.56 5.29
CA LEU A 284 -18.37 4.21 4.83
C LEU A 284 -19.28 3.75 3.68
N ALA A 285 -20.59 3.99 3.78
CA ALA A 285 -21.55 3.64 2.74
C ALA A 285 -21.33 4.44 1.45
N ASP A 286 -20.94 5.72 1.57
CA ASP A 286 -20.72 6.63 0.44
C ASP A 286 -19.31 6.55 -0.17
N PHE A 287 -18.37 5.86 0.49
CA PHE A 287 -16.97 5.82 0.04
C PHE A 287 -16.82 5.12 -1.32
N LYS A 288 -16.16 5.82 -2.24
CA LYS A 288 -15.79 5.28 -3.56
C LYS A 288 -14.36 4.74 -3.51
N ARG A 289 -14.20 3.49 -3.96
CA ARG A 289 -12.87 2.84 -4.04
C ARG A 289 -11.87 3.68 -4.84
N PRO A 290 -10.58 3.64 -4.49
CA PRO A 290 -9.53 4.21 -5.33
C PRO A 290 -9.55 3.59 -6.73
N HIS A 291 -9.16 4.37 -7.73
CA HIS A 291 -9.01 3.88 -9.09
C HIS A 291 -8.12 2.63 -9.17
N TYR A 292 -8.45 1.75 -10.09
CA TYR A 292 -7.70 0.52 -10.40
C TYR A 292 -7.57 -0.48 -9.21
N ARG A 293 -8.47 -0.37 -8.25
CA ARG A 293 -8.67 -1.34 -7.17
C ARG A 293 -10.04 -1.99 -7.34
N ARG A 294 -10.09 -3.14 -8.03
CA ARG A 294 -11.32 -3.86 -8.37
C ARG A 294 -12.41 -2.91 -8.88
N GLN A 295 -11.98 -1.95 -9.71
CA GLN A 295 -12.87 -0.95 -10.28
C GLN A 295 -13.74 -1.60 -11.36
N LEU A 296 -15.06 -1.54 -11.23
CA LEU A 296 -15.98 -1.92 -12.30
C LEU A 296 -15.86 -0.89 -13.43
N ILE A 297 -15.42 -1.32 -14.62
CA ILE A 297 -15.21 -0.43 -15.76
C ILE A 297 -16.21 -0.66 -16.90
N ALA A 298 -16.81 -1.84 -16.96
CA ALA A 298 -17.82 -2.16 -17.97
C ALA A 298 -18.75 -3.28 -17.50
N ILE A 299 -19.95 -3.30 -18.06
CA ILE A 299 -20.87 -4.46 -18.04
C ILE A 299 -21.18 -4.76 -19.51
N ALA A 300 -20.77 -5.92 -19.99
CA ALA A 300 -20.91 -6.31 -21.38
C ALA A 300 -21.43 -7.74 -21.51
N GLU A 301 -22.49 -7.94 -22.30
CA GLU A 301 -23.11 -9.25 -22.50
C GLU A 301 -23.52 -9.97 -21.18
N GLY A 302 -23.77 -9.20 -20.10
CA GLY A 302 -24.08 -9.73 -18.78
C GLY A 302 -22.83 -10.05 -17.92
N VAL A 303 -21.62 -9.77 -18.42
CA VAL A 303 -20.34 -9.98 -17.72
C VAL A 303 -19.84 -8.68 -17.14
N TYR A 304 -19.48 -8.66 -15.86
CA TYR A 304 -18.88 -7.54 -15.17
C TYR A 304 -17.36 -7.53 -15.41
N VAL A 305 -16.80 -6.41 -15.88
CA VAL A 305 -15.36 -6.28 -16.13
C VAL A 305 -14.73 -5.39 -15.07
N TYR A 306 -13.80 -5.98 -14.31
CA TYR A 306 -13.10 -5.29 -13.23
C TYR A 306 -11.64 -5.00 -13.58
N ASN A 307 -11.20 -3.76 -13.36
CA ASN A 307 -9.79 -3.37 -13.42
C ASN A 307 -9.22 -3.31 -12.00
N ASP A 308 -8.24 -4.19 -11.75
CA ASP A 308 -7.50 -4.29 -10.49
C ASP A 308 -5.99 -4.27 -10.75
N SER A 309 -5.55 -3.47 -11.72
CA SER A 309 -4.14 -3.36 -12.15
C SER A 309 -3.19 -3.02 -11.01
N LYS A 310 -3.69 -2.42 -9.92
CA LYS A 310 -2.89 -2.12 -8.72
C LYS A 310 -2.52 -3.36 -7.90
N SER A 311 -3.08 -4.52 -8.18
CA SER A 311 -2.68 -5.81 -7.58
C SER A 311 -1.39 -6.32 -8.24
N THR A 312 -0.26 -5.84 -7.72
CA THR A 312 1.09 -6.14 -8.21
C THR A 312 1.76 -7.31 -7.50
N ASN A 313 1.03 -8.03 -6.65
CA ASN A 313 1.50 -9.24 -5.95
C ASN A 313 0.40 -10.28 -5.81
N VAL A 314 0.81 -11.51 -5.49
CA VAL A 314 -0.07 -12.69 -5.37
C VAL A 314 -1.15 -12.50 -4.31
N SER A 315 -0.80 -11.97 -3.14
CA SER A 315 -1.75 -11.80 -2.02
C SER A 315 -2.86 -10.80 -2.36
N ALA A 316 -2.52 -9.68 -3.03
CA ALA A 316 -3.52 -8.72 -3.49
C ALA A 316 -4.48 -9.33 -4.53
N CYS A 317 -3.94 -10.12 -5.46
CA CYS A 317 -4.74 -10.82 -6.46
C CYS A 317 -5.72 -11.83 -5.83
N LEU A 318 -5.26 -12.64 -4.87
CA LEU A 318 -6.12 -13.57 -4.14
C LEU A 318 -7.26 -12.87 -3.41
N CYS A 319 -6.97 -11.74 -2.76
CA CYS A 319 -7.97 -10.90 -2.12
C CYS A 319 -9.01 -10.38 -3.13
N ALA A 320 -8.57 -9.91 -4.30
CA ALA A 320 -9.49 -9.46 -5.36
C ALA A 320 -10.36 -10.61 -5.89
N CYS A 321 -9.79 -11.81 -6.07
CA CYS A 321 -10.53 -13.00 -6.50
C CYS A 321 -11.65 -13.38 -5.53
N SER A 322 -11.39 -13.29 -4.22
CA SER A 322 -12.40 -13.62 -3.20
C SER A 322 -13.57 -12.62 -3.14
N SER A 323 -13.45 -11.47 -3.80
CA SER A 323 -14.41 -10.38 -3.73
C SER A 323 -15.36 -10.30 -4.94
N VAL A 324 -15.25 -11.20 -5.90
CA VAL A 324 -16.07 -11.26 -7.12
C VAL A 324 -16.80 -12.61 -7.23
N GLY A 325 -17.85 -12.67 -8.07
CA GLY A 325 -18.50 -13.92 -8.40
C GLY A 325 -17.63 -14.83 -9.28
N ASP A 326 -18.25 -15.85 -9.90
CA ASP A 326 -17.55 -16.73 -10.84
C ASP A 326 -16.85 -15.92 -11.93
N CYS A 327 -15.54 -16.11 -12.09
CA CYS A 327 -14.74 -15.22 -12.94
C CYS A 327 -13.69 -15.92 -13.82
N VAL A 328 -13.32 -15.21 -14.89
CA VAL A 328 -12.07 -15.42 -15.61
C VAL A 328 -11.05 -14.43 -15.08
N LEU A 329 -9.94 -14.94 -14.55
CA LEU A 329 -8.85 -14.12 -14.01
C LEU A 329 -7.81 -13.84 -15.09
N MET A 330 -7.43 -12.56 -15.26
CA MET A 330 -6.38 -12.14 -16.17
C MET A 330 -5.11 -11.83 -15.37
N LEU A 331 -4.05 -12.62 -15.59
CA LEU A 331 -2.75 -12.53 -14.91
C LEU A 331 -1.66 -12.05 -15.87
N GLY A 332 -0.57 -11.52 -15.29
CA GLY A 332 0.65 -11.29 -16.04
C GLY A 332 1.28 -9.92 -15.86
N GLY A 333 2.55 -9.84 -16.24
CA GLY A 333 3.39 -8.65 -16.11
C GLY A 333 4.86 -9.02 -16.08
N GLN A 334 5.67 -8.18 -15.44
CA GLN A 334 7.10 -8.36 -15.30
C GLN A 334 7.44 -9.64 -14.52
N LYS A 335 8.48 -10.34 -14.96
CA LYS A 335 9.03 -11.48 -14.25
C LYS A 335 9.86 -11.00 -13.05
N GLY A 336 9.34 -11.21 -11.84
CA GLY A 336 9.92 -10.65 -10.62
C GLY A 336 10.09 -11.63 -9.45
N GLY A 337 9.88 -12.93 -9.68
CA GLY A 337 10.00 -13.97 -8.63
C GLY A 337 8.71 -14.13 -7.81
N GLU A 338 7.56 -13.76 -8.35
CA GLU A 338 6.25 -14.01 -7.77
C GLU A 338 6.01 -15.52 -7.60
N ASP A 339 5.44 -15.90 -6.47
CA ASP A 339 5.12 -17.31 -6.17
C ASP A 339 3.74 -17.69 -6.73
N PHE A 340 3.69 -17.98 -8.02
CA PHE A 340 2.46 -18.43 -8.67
C PHE A 340 2.01 -19.83 -8.25
N VAL A 341 2.90 -20.68 -7.70
CA VAL A 341 2.49 -21.96 -7.12
C VAL A 341 1.62 -21.68 -5.90
N ASN A 342 2.02 -20.75 -5.05
CA ASN A 342 1.21 -20.30 -3.93
C ASN A 342 -0.13 -19.69 -4.40
N LEU A 343 -0.13 -18.89 -5.47
CA LEU A 343 -1.38 -18.35 -6.04
C LEU A 343 -2.35 -19.45 -6.41
N PHE A 344 -1.93 -20.42 -7.23
CA PHE A 344 -2.82 -21.49 -7.70
C PHE A 344 -3.22 -22.47 -6.60
N SER A 345 -2.39 -22.66 -5.57
CA SER A 345 -2.71 -23.52 -4.42
C SER A 345 -3.80 -22.91 -3.51
N HIS A 346 -3.97 -21.58 -3.54
CA HIS A 346 -4.94 -20.86 -2.72
C HIS A 346 -6.02 -20.15 -3.55
N LEU A 347 -6.08 -20.45 -4.86
CA LEU A 347 -7.02 -19.79 -5.75
C LEU A 347 -8.46 -20.16 -5.36
N PRO A 348 -9.36 -19.20 -5.13
CA PRO A 348 -10.74 -19.47 -4.77
C PRO A 348 -11.49 -20.23 -5.89
N SER A 349 -12.43 -21.07 -5.52
CA SER A 349 -13.19 -21.94 -6.44
C SER A 349 -14.07 -21.20 -7.46
N ASN A 350 -14.32 -19.91 -7.24
CA ASN A 350 -15.02 -19.02 -8.17
C ASN A 350 -14.14 -18.59 -9.34
N VAL A 351 -12.82 -18.77 -9.31
CA VAL A 351 -11.96 -18.56 -10.48
C VAL A 351 -12.04 -19.80 -11.37
N LYS A 352 -12.73 -19.69 -12.52
CA LYS A 352 -12.99 -20.81 -13.42
C LYS A 352 -11.90 -21.00 -14.47
N ALA A 353 -11.29 -19.91 -14.92
CA ALA A 353 -10.21 -19.94 -15.90
C ALA A 353 -9.25 -18.78 -15.71
N VAL A 354 -8.07 -18.90 -16.32
CA VAL A 354 -7.01 -17.88 -16.28
C VAL A 354 -6.52 -17.58 -17.68
N THR A 355 -6.40 -16.30 -18.03
CA THR A 355 -5.58 -15.85 -19.17
C THR A 355 -4.26 -15.30 -18.66
N ALA A 356 -3.14 -15.69 -19.25
CA ALA A 356 -1.79 -15.29 -18.84
C ALA A 356 -1.07 -14.54 -19.97
N GLN A 357 -0.49 -13.38 -19.66
CA GLN A 357 0.24 -12.53 -20.63
C GLN A 357 1.50 -11.92 -20.00
N GLY A 358 2.31 -11.21 -20.80
CA GLY A 358 3.54 -10.56 -20.35
C GLY A 358 4.71 -11.51 -20.16
N GLU A 359 5.82 -11.01 -19.59
CA GLU A 359 7.06 -11.78 -19.44
C GLU A 359 6.93 -13.05 -18.59
N ASN A 360 5.98 -13.07 -17.69
CA ASN A 360 5.80 -14.20 -16.75
C ASN A 360 4.71 -15.21 -17.20
N ALA A 361 4.12 -15.05 -18.37
CA ALA A 361 3.02 -15.90 -18.84
C ALA A 361 3.36 -17.41 -18.80
N ASP A 362 4.57 -17.79 -19.24
CA ASP A 362 5.03 -19.20 -19.18
C ASP A 362 5.23 -19.71 -17.76
N VAL A 363 5.62 -18.84 -16.84
CA VAL A 363 5.78 -19.19 -15.41
C VAL A 363 4.41 -19.45 -14.79
N ILE A 364 3.44 -18.59 -15.09
CA ILE A 364 2.03 -18.74 -14.66
C ILE A 364 1.46 -20.06 -15.18
N TYR A 365 1.63 -20.34 -16.47
CA TYR A 365 1.16 -21.58 -17.07
C TYR A 365 1.74 -22.83 -16.38
N ARG A 366 3.06 -22.86 -16.15
CA ARG A 366 3.71 -23.99 -15.48
C ARG A 366 3.25 -24.16 -14.04
N ALA A 367 3.11 -23.07 -13.29
CA ALA A 367 2.63 -23.10 -11.91
C ALA A 367 1.19 -23.65 -11.84
N ALA A 368 0.31 -23.20 -12.71
CA ALA A 368 -1.05 -23.72 -12.82
C ALA A 368 -1.10 -25.23 -13.04
N LYS A 369 -0.32 -25.71 -14.02
CA LYS A 369 -0.23 -27.15 -14.31
C LYS A 369 0.33 -27.96 -13.13
N THR A 370 1.31 -27.42 -12.42
CA THR A 370 1.86 -28.05 -11.20
C THR A 370 0.79 -28.21 -10.11
N CYS A 371 -0.12 -27.24 -9.98
CA CYS A 371 -1.20 -27.26 -9.01
C CYS A 371 -2.48 -27.97 -9.52
N GLY A 372 -2.46 -28.54 -10.73
CA GLY A 372 -3.62 -29.25 -11.31
C GLY A 372 -4.69 -28.31 -11.89
N PHE A 373 -4.43 -27.02 -12.01
CA PHE A 373 -5.34 -26.07 -12.63
C PHE A 373 -5.19 -26.12 -14.15
N ASN A 374 -6.24 -26.54 -14.87
CA ASN A 374 -6.14 -26.85 -16.31
C ASN A 374 -6.59 -25.75 -17.25
N ASP A 375 -7.51 -24.89 -16.82
CA ASP A 375 -8.09 -23.83 -17.66
C ASP A 375 -7.23 -22.57 -17.67
N VAL A 376 -6.00 -22.70 -18.19
CA VAL A 376 -5.04 -21.60 -18.38
C VAL A 376 -4.70 -21.45 -19.85
N ARG A 377 -4.83 -20.23 -20.34
CA ARG A 377 -4.57 -19.83 -21.73
C ARG A 377 -3.48 -18.78 -21.80
N VAL A 378 -2.37 -19.08 -22.48
CA VAL A 378 -1.28 -18.14 -22.69
C VAL A 378 -1.59 -17.25 -23.88
N CYS A 379 -1.51 -15.94 -23.71
CA CYS A 379 -1.83 -14.92 -24.69
C CYS A 379 -0.59 -14.07 -25.02
N HIS A 380 -0.45 -13.67 -26.28
CA HIS A 380 0.72 -12.92 -26.74
C HIS A 380 0.60 -11.40 -26.53
N SER A 381 -0.60 -10.90 -26.27
CA SER A 381 -0.87 -9.47 -26.03
C SER A 381 -2.06 -9.28 -25.11
N LEU A 382 -2.18 -8.06 -24.56
CA LEU A 382 -3.34 -7.68 -23.75
C LEU A 382 -4.65 -7.78 -24.55
N GLU A 383 -4.63 -7.39 -25.85
CA GLU A 383 -5.79 -7.48 -26.74
C GLU A 383 -6.26 -8.93 -26.92
N SER A 384 -5.32 -9.86 -27.16
CA SER A 384 -5.66 -11.29 -27.28
C SER A 384 -6.13 -11.89 -25.97
N ALA A 385 -5.55 -11.44 -24.82
CA ALA A 385 -5.97 -11.90 -23.50
C ALA A 385 -7.40 -11.44 -23.15
N ILE A 386 -7.77 -10.21 -23.54
CA ILE A 386 -9.12 -9.68 -23.38
C ILE A 386 -10.12 -10.49 -24.22
N SER A 387 -9.83 -10.69 -25.51
CA SER A 387 -10.70 -11.47 -26.40
C SER A 387 -10.94 -12.89 -25.84
N GLU A 388 -9.87 -13.55 -25.44
CA GLU A 388 -9.89 -14.88 -24.85
C GLU A 388 -10.67 -14.93 -23.54
N ALA A 389 -10.51 -13.90 -22.68
CA ALA A 389 -11.25 -13.81 -21.43
C ALA A 389 -12.77 -13.70 -21.65
N PHE A 390 -13.20 -12.90 -22.62
CA PHE A 390 -14.64 -12.80 -22.95
C PHE A 390 -15.21 -14.10 -23.53
N GLU A 391 -14.48 -14.76 -24.44
CA GLU A 391 -14.90 -16.04 -25.01
C GLU A 391 -15.02 -17.11 -23.93
N THR A 392 -14.02 -17.19 -23.06
CA THR A 392 -13.99 -18.12 -21.93
C THR A 392 -15.10 -17.82 -20.90
N ALA A 393 -15.32 -16.54 -20.57
CA ALA A 393 -16.39 -16.16 -19.65
C ALA A 393 -17.76 -16.59 -20.18
N LYS A 394 -17.99 -16.46 -21.48
CA LYS A 394 -19.23 -16.91 -22.14
C LYS A 394 -19.36 -18.44 -22.14
N GLU A 395 -18.28 -19.15 -22.46
CA GLU A 395 -18.22 -20.61 -22.48
C GLU A 395 -18.55 -21.21 -21.10
N LEU A 396 -17.88 -20.69 -20.06
CA LEU A 396 -18.01 -21.18 -18.69
C LEU A 396 -19.14 -20.51 -17.88
N LYS A 397 -19.87 -19.58 -18.50
CA LYS A 397 -20.94 -18.79 -17.88
C LYS A 397 -20.47 -18.03 -16.63
N CYS A 398 -19.28 -17.48 -16.70
CA CYS A 398 -18.75 -16.65 -15.64
C CYS A 398 -19.49 -15.31 -15.55
N GLU A 399 -19.67 -14.82 -14.34
CA GLU A 399 -20.31 -13.52 -14.07
C GLU A 399 -19.37 -12.35 -14.32
N SER A 400 -18.05 -12.60 -14.28
CA SER A 400 -17.07 -11.51 -14.34
C SER A 400 -15.75 -11.87 -15.04
N ILE A 401 -15.07 -10.83 -15.50
CA ILE A 401 -13.68 -10.82 -15.91
C ILE A 401 -12.93 -9.92 -14.91
N LEU A 402 -11.91 -10.48 -14.27
CA LEU A 402 -11.10 -9.77 -13.29
C LEU A 402 -9.66 -9.59 -13.83
N PHE A 403 -9.29 -8.37 -14.18
CA PHE A 403 -7.91 -8.02 -14.48
C PHE A 403 -7.15 -7.72 -13.19
N SER A 404 -6.52 -8.73 -12.60
CA SER A 404 -5.73 -8.63 -11.36
C SER A 404 -4.37 -9.32 -11.57
N PRO A 405 -3.38 -8.60 -12.11
CA PRO A 405 -2.19 -9.15 -12.73
C PRO A 405 -1.25 -9.96 -11.83
N ALA A 406 -1.30 -9.79 -10.51
CA ALA A 406 -0.43 -10.40 -9.51
C ALA A 406 1.07 -10.12 -9.72
N SER A 407 1.43 -9.14 -10.57
CA SER A 407 2.79 -8.84 -10.99
C SER A 407 2.98 -7.36 -11.24
N LYS A 408 4.21 -6.89 -11.11
CA LYS A 408 4.61 -5.53 -11.51
C LYS A 408 4.38 -5.33 -13.00
N SER A 409 4.28 -4.06 -13.42
CA SER A 409 3.93 -3.68 -14.81
C SER A 409 5.12 -3.29 -15.68
N PHE A 410 6.34 -3.28 -15.12
CA PHE A 410 7.54 -2.70 -15.76
C PHE A 410 8.10 -3.52 -16.94
N ASP A 411 7.40 -4.59 -17.36
CA ASP A 411 7.68 -5.32 -18.60
C ASP A 411 7.25 -4.55 -19.85
N LEU A 412 6.09 -3.89 -19.80
CA LEU A 412 5.50 -3.19 -20.95
C LEU A 412 5.04 -1.75 -20.64
N TYR A 413 5.05 -1.33 -19.38
CA TYR A 413 4.48 -0.07 -18.92
C TYR A 413 5.41 0.62 -17.91
N GLU A 414 5.37 1.94 -17.83
CA GLU A 414 6.16 2.73 -16.88
C GLU A 414 5.68 2.54 -15.41
N ASN A 415 4.38 2.26 -15.24
CA ASN A 415 3.75 2.07 -13.94
C ASN A 415 2.45 1.27 -14.08
N PHE A 416 1.80 0.95 -12.96
CA PHE A 416 0.54 0.20 -12.96
C PHE A 416 -0.65 1.04 -13.44
N GLU A 417 -0.58 2.35 -13.32
CA GLU A 417 -1.58 3.30 -13.81
C GLU A 417 -1.66 3.23 -15.34
N GLU A 418 -0.53 3.34 -16.02
CA GLU A 418 -0.48 3.22 -17.49
C GLU A 418 -1.02 1.87 -17.96
N ARG A 419 -0.66 0.78 -17.27
CA ARG A 419 -1.23 -0.55 -17.53
C ARG A 419 -2.75 -0.57 -17.38
N ALA A 420 -3.26 0.08 -16.34
CA ALA A 420 -4.69 0.17 -16.09
C ALA A 420 -5.42 0.96 -17.17
N GLU A 421 -4.91 2.12 -17.56
CA GLU A 421 -5.48 2.97 -18.63
C GLU A 421 -5.47 2.24 -19.97
N LYS A 422 -4.41 1.48 -20.25
CA LYS A 422 -4.30 0.67 -21.46
C LYS A 422 -5.35 -0.46 -21.45
N PHE A 423 -5.58 -1.10 -20.30
CA PHE A 423 -6.63 -2.11 -20.17
C PHE A 423 -8.01 -1.49 -20.43
N ASP A 424 -8.34 -0.36 -19.77
CA ASP A 424 -9.62 0.33 -19.95
C ASP A 424 -9.86 0.71 -21.41
N SER A 425 -8.82 1.26 -22.07
CA SER A 425 -8.89 1.65 -23.49
C SER A 425 -9.14 0.45 -24.41
N GLN A 426 -8.51 -0.68 -24.13
CA GLN A 426 -8.69 -1.89 -24.93
C GLN A 426 -10.04 -2.57 -24.71
N ILE A 427 -10.59 -2.52 -23.46
CA ILE A 427 -11.96 -2.95 -23.20
C ILE A 427 -12.94 -2.08 -24.01
N ALA A 428 -12.79 -0.76 -24.00
CA ALA A 428 -13.64 0.14 -24.78
C ALA A 428 -13.56 -0.17 -26.29
N ASN A 429 -12.36 -0.42 -26.81
CA ASN A 429 -12.14 -0.79 -28.21
C ASN A 429 -12.76 -2.15 -28.56
N TYR A 430 -12.65 -3.13 -27.68
CA TYR A 430 -13.25 -4.45 -27.86
C TYR A 430 -14.76 -4.35 -27.96
N LEU A 431 -15.39 -3.58 -27.06
CA LEU A 431 -16.83 -3.39 -27.04
C LEU A 431 -17.35 -2.58 -28.24
N SER A 432 -16.56 -1.64 -28.76
CA SER A 432 -16.96 -0.83 -29.93
C SER A 432 -16.96 -1.61 -31.26
N LYS A 433 -16.27 -2.76 -31.32
CA LYS A 433 -16.17 -3.61 -32.51
C LYS A 433 -17.29 -4.66 -32.58
N ARG A 434 -18.12 -4.75 -31.55
CA ARG A 434 -19.24 -5.70 -31.44
C ARG A 434 -20.57 -4.99 -31.40
#